data_36304e7ac06c28801265ed4841a8cef6
#
_entry.id   36304e7ac06c28801265ed4841a8cef6
#
_cell.length_a   1.000
_cell.length_b   1.000
_cell.length_c   1.000
_cell.angle_alpha   90.00
_cell.angle_beta   90.00
_cell.angle_gamma   90.00
#
_symmetry.space_group_name_H-M   'P 1'
#
loop_
_entity.id
_entity.type
_entity.pdbx_description
1 polymer ?
#
loop_
_entity_poly.entity_id
_entity_poly.type
_entity_poly.pdbx_seq_one_letter_code
_entity_poly.pdbx_strand_id
1 'polypeptide(L)'
;MADVDLEAWLAAFLTQNGGVAGTVHLREGDALVLSAAKNIPPKVVEITRTIPRGKGMAGLAWERDATVATCNLKSDATGDVRPGAKAVDAQAALAIPVRASDGGLRAVVGIAFLGEREFADEELARFERLAAELPGG
;
A
#
# COMPACT_ATOMS: atom_id res chain seq x y z
N MET A 1 -3.44 5.15 20.15
CA MET A 1 -3.65 3.73 20.29
C MET A 1 -3.62 3.03 18.96
N ALA A 2 -4.59 3.30 18.09
CA ALA A 2 -4.63 2.66 16.79
C ALA A 2 -3.38 2.91 15.95
N ASP A 3 -2.83 4.12 16.00
CA ASP A 3 -1.65 4.47 15.20
C ASP A 3 -0.42 3.67 15.60
N VAL A 4 -0.23 3.45 16.89
CA VAL A 4 0.88 2.64 17.39
C VAL A 4 0.73 1.21 16.92
N ASP A 5 -0.48 0.68 17.00
CA ASP A 5 -0.77 -0.68 16.56
C ASP A 5 -0.57 -0.83 15.05
N LEU A 6 -0.88 0.21 14.26
CA LEU A 6 -0.71 0.18 12.81
C LEU A 6 0.75 0.07 12.41
N GLU A 7 1.65 0.80 13.07
CA GLU A 7 3.07 0.71 12.76
C GLU A 7 3.64 -0.67 13.13
N ALA A 8 3.27 -1.19 14.29
CA ALA A 8 3.70 -2.52 14.71
C ALA A 8 3.16 -3.60 13.77
N TRP A 9 1.89 -3.47 13.40
CA TRP A 9 1.27 -4.40 12.47
C TRP A 9 1.97 -4.37 11.11
N LEU A 10 2.25 -3.15 10.62
CA LEU A 10 2.91 -2.98 9.32
C LEU A 10 4.30 -3.62 9.33
N ALA A 11 5.08 -3.39 10.39
CA ALA A 11 6.41 -3.98 10.51
C ALA A 11 6.36 -5.51 10.45
N ALA A 12 5.40 -6.11 11.16
CA ALA A 12 5.23 -7.56 11.15
C ALA A 12 4.76 -8.05 9.78
N PHE A 13 3.85 -7.33 9.14
CA PHE A 13 3.35 -7.67 7.81
C PHE A 13 4.50 -7.69 6.79
N LEU A 14 5.37 -6.68 6.82
CA LEU A 14 6.53 -6.63 5.93
C LEU A 14 7.49 -7.79 6.19
N THR A 15 7.82 -8.03 7.45
CA THR A 15 8.75 -9.10 7.83
C THR A 15 8.24 -10.47 7.41
N GLN A 16 6.97 -10.74 7.63
CA GLN A 16 6.35 -12.03 7.31
C GLN A 16 6.28 -12.29 5.81
N ASN A 17 6.25 -11.23 5.00
CA ASN A 17 6.02 -11.34 3.56
C ASN A 17 7.23 -10.94 2.72
N GLY A 18 8.37 -10.65 3.34
CA GLY A 18 9.58 -10.30 2.62
C GLY A 18 9.57 -8.92 1.99
N GLY A 19 8.71 -8.03 2.46
CA GLY A 19 8.70 -6.65 2.01
C GLY A 19 9.80 -5.83 2.66
N VAL A 20 10.31 -4.84 1.94
CA VAL A 20 11.38 -3.96 2.44
C VAL A 20 10.87 -2.59 2.85
N ALA A 21 9.69 -2.21 2.39
CA ALA A 21 9.08 -0.92 2.72
C ALA A 21 7.56 -1.06 2.62
N GLY A 22 6.84 -0.19 3.31
CA GLY A 22 5.39 -0.25 3.25
C GLY A 22 4.72 0.97 3.85
N THR A 23 3.42 1.07 3.61
CA THR A 23 2.58 2.15 4.10
C THR A 23 1.20 1.61 4.47
N VAL A 24 0.54 2.32 5.39
CA VAL A 24 -0.89 2.16 5.63
C VAL A 24 -1.52 3.53 5.47
N HIS A 25 -2.47 3.64 4.56
CA HIS A 25 -3.28 4.83 4.36
C HIS A 25 -4.70 4.52 4.81
N LEU A 26 -5.23 5.33 5.72
CA LEU A 26 -6.63 5.22 6.14
C LEU A 26 -7.50 6.17 5.33
N ARG A 27 -8.68 5.72 4.99
CA ARG A 27 -9.63 6.59 4.28
C ARG A 27 -10.20 7.63 5.24
N GLU A 28 -10.14 8.89 4.81
CA GLU A 28 -10.80 10.00 5.50
C GLU A 28 -11.56 10.81 4.45
N GLY A 29 -12.88 10.64 4.41
CA GLY A 29 -13.70 11.29 3.40
C GLY A 29 -13.33 10.85 1.99
N ASP A 30 -12.90 11.79 1.17
CA ASP A 30 -12.56 11.55 -0.24
C ASP A 30 -11.06 11.34 -0.46
N ALA A 31 -10.30 11.15 0.59
CA ALA A 31 -8.85 10.99 0.47
C ALA A 31 -8.34 9.86 1.35
N LEU A 32 -7.12 9.41 1.04
CA LEU A 32 -6.38 8.48 1.87
C LEU A 32 -5.33 9.26 2.64
N VAL A 33 -5.21 9.02 3.93
CA VAL A 33 -4.24 9.71 4.80
C VAL A 33 -3.23 8.71 5.32
N LEU A 34 -1.94 9.03 5.14
CA LEU A 34 -0.85 8.16 5.59
C LEU A 34 -0.88 8.05 7.10
N SER A 35 -1.06 6.85 7.62
CA SER A 35 -1.20 6.57 9.04
C SER A 35 -0.06 5.74 9.61
N ALA A 36 0.66 5.02 8.75
CA ALA A 36 1.87 4.29 9.13
C ALA A 36 2.78 4.17 7.92
N ALA A 37 4.08 4.24 8.14
CA ALA A 37 5.07 4.07 7.08
C ALA A 37 6.31 3.39 7.67
N LYS A 38 6.95 2.57 6.86
CA LYS A 38 8.16 1.85 7.26
C LYS A 38 9.15 1.88 6.11
N ASN A 39 10.37 2.37 6.39
CA ASN A 39 11.45 2.45 5.41
C ASN A 39 11.10 3.26 4.16
N ILE A 40 10.29 4.31 4.34
CA ILE A 40 9.93 5.23 3.27
C ILE A 40 10.71 6.51 3.47
N PRO A 41 11.43 7.01 2.44
CA PRO A 41 12.16 8.27 2.58
C PRO A 41 11.25 9.43 2.99
N PRO A 42 11.72 10.35 3.85
CA PRO A 42 10.86 11.45 4.33
C PRO A 42 10.22 12.25 3.21
N LYS A 43 10.91 12.45 2.11
CA LYS A 43 10.38 13.18 0.97
C LYS A 43 9.17 12.46 0.36
N VAL A 44 9.24 11.12 0.28
CA VAL A 44 8.14 10.32 -0.24
C VAL A 44 6.97 10.32 0.74
N VAL A 45 7.25 10.23 2.04
CA VAL A 45 6.22 10.34 3.08
C VAL A 45 5.44 11.65 2.90
N GLU A 46 6.14 12.74 2.68
CA GLU A 46 5.50 14.04 2.50
C GLU A 46 4.63 14.09 1.25
N ILE A 47 5.13 13.56 0.12
CA ILE A 47 4.40 13.53 -1.15
C ILE A 47 3.15 12.66 -1.05
N THR A 48 3.23 11.55 -0.31
CA THR A 48 2.15 10.57 -0.24
C THR A 48 1.30 10.69 1.01
N ARG A 49 1.46 11.77 1.78
CA ARG A 49 0.73 11.95 3.04
C ARG A 49 -0.78 11.93 2.82
N THR A 50 -1.24 12.54 1.75
CA THR A 50 -2.66 12.53 1.39
C THR A 50 -2.76 12.14 -0.09
N ILE A 51 -3.55 11.11 -0.36
CA ILE A 51 -3.71 10.58 -1.72
C ILE A 51 -5.19 10.64 -2.10
N PRO A 52 -5.53 11.37 -3.15
CA PRO A 52 -6.91 11.37 -3.62
C PRO A 52 -7.26 10.07 -4.34
N ARG A 53 -8.54 9.75 -4.35
CA ARG A 53 -9.04 8.59 -5.08
C ARG A 53 -8.63 8.67 -6.55
N GLY A 54 -8.15 7.56 -7.10
CA GLY A 54 -7.76 7.46 -8.50
C GLY A 54 -6.34 7.94 -8.79
N LYS A 55 -5.58 8.37 -7.77
CA LYS A 55 -4.21 8.84 -7.96
C LYS A 55 -3.20 7.88 -7.34
N GLY A 56 -2.16 7.53 -8.11
CA GLY A 56 -1.13 6.61 -7.68
C GLY A 56 -1.68 5.21 -7.47
N MET A 57 -0.83 4.29 -7.01
CA MET A 57 -1.25 2.90 -6.81
C MET A 57 -2.34 2.79 -5.75
N ALA A 58 -2.19 3.50 -4.63
CA ALA A 58 -3.16 3.44 -3.54
C ALA A 58 -4.52 4.01 -3.96
N GLY A 59 -4.53 5.17 -4.63
CA GLY A 59 -5.76 5.78 -5.11
C GLY A 59 -6.46 4.92 -6.17
N LEU A 60 -5.68 4.26 -7.02
CA LEU A 60 -6.22 3.36 -8.03
C LEU A 60 -6.78 2.08 -7.41
N ALA A 61 -6.13 1.54 -6.37
CA ALA A 61 -6.66 0.38 -5.65
C ALA A 61 -8.04 0.70 -5.08
N TRP A 62 -8.22 1.91 -4.56
CA TRP A 62 -9.51 2.37 -4.09
C TRP A 62 -10.53 2.43 -5.24
N GLU A 63 -10.17 3.15 -6.31
CA GLU A 63 -11.09 3.38 -7.43
C GLU A 63 -11.49 2.08 -8.13
N ARG A 64 -10.54 1.18 -8.31
CA ARG A 64 -10.77 -0.11 -8.98
C ARG A 64 -11.35 -1.16 -8.03
N ASP A 65 -11.34 -0.90 -6.74
CA ASP A 65 -11.76 -1.84 -5.69
C ASP A 65 -11.04 -3.19 -5.85
N ALA A 66 -9.73 -3.12 -6.09
CA ALA A 66 -8.90 -4.29 -6.34
C ALA A 66 -7.45 -3.98 -6.06
N THR A 67 -6.67 -5.01 -5.74
CA THR A 67 -5.24 -4.87 -5.55
C THR A 67 -4.58 -4.40 -6.85
N VAL A 68 -3.73 -3.38 -6.73
CA VAL A 68 -2.94 -2.86 -7.86
C VAL A 68 -1.50 -3.32 -7.64
N ALA A 69 -0.91 -3.92 -8.66
CA ALA A 69 0.44 -4.46 -8.59
C ALA A 69 1.32 -3.88 -9.69
N THR A 70 2.60 -3.70 -9.38
CA THR A 70 3.61 -3.45 -10.40
C THR A 70 4.80 -4.36 -10.15
N CYS A 71 5.35 -4.92 -11.23
CA CYS A 71 6.50 -5.81 -11.17
C CYS A 71 7.81 -5.03 -11.13
N ASN A 72 7.81 -3.80 -11.64
CA ASN A 72 9.00 -2.94 -11.64
C ASN A 72 8.58 -1.46 -11.58
N LEU A 73 8.69 -0.88 -10.38
CA LEU A 73 8.33 0.52 -10.14
C LEU A 73 9.09 1.50 -11.03
N LYS A 74 10.36 1.20 -11.32
CA LYS A 74 11.24 2.14 -12.00
C LYS A 74 11.00 2.19 -13.50
N SER A 75 10.40 1.15 -14.06
CA SER A 75 10.12 1.07 -15.50
C SER A 75 8.64 1.08 -15.83
N ASP A 76 7.78 1.34 -14.84
CA ASP A 76 6.33 1.37 -15.07
C ASP A 76 5.95 2.55 -15.96
N ALA A 77 5.44 2.23 -17.14
CA ALA A 77 5.02 3.22 -18.12
C ALA A 77 3.50 3.41 -18.18
N THR A 78 2.76 2.75 -17.29
CA THR A 78 1.29 2.83 -17.30
C THR A 78 0.75 4.11 -16.67
N GLY A 79 1.58 4.79 -15.88
CA GLY A 79 1.13 5.95 -15.12
C GLY A 79 0.45 5.60 -13.80
N ASP A 80 0.32 4.32 -13.48
CA ASP A 80 -0.26 3.87 -12.22
C ASP A 80 0.63 4.24 -11.02
N VAL A 81 1.93 4.35 -11.23
CA VAL A 81 2.90 4.65 -10.17
C VAL A 81 3.25 6.13 -10.21
N ARG A 82 3.07 6.81 -9.08
CA ARG A 82 3.42 8.22 -8.95
C ARG A 82 4.95 8.37 -8.89
N PRO A 83 5.48 9.52 -9.34
CA PRO A 83 6.93 9.77 -9.28
C PRO A 83 7.54 9.59 -7.89
N GLY A 84 6.77 9.91 -6.83
CA GLY A 84 7.25 9.72 -5.46
C GLY A 84 7.50 8.26 -5.12
N ALA A 85 6.67 7.35 -5.63
CA ALA A 85 6.86 5.92 -5.39
C ALA A 85 8.13 5.40 -6.07
N LYS A 86 8.50 5.98 -7.22
CA LYS A 86 9.71 5.59 -7.94
C LYS A 86 11.00 5.99 -7.21
N ALA A 87 10.91 6.88 -6.23
CA ALA A 87 12.05 7.29 -5.42
C ALA A 87 12.39 6.29 -4.32
N VAL A 88 11.50 5.35 -4.02
CA VAL A 88 11.77 4.28 -3.06
C VAL A 88 12.74 3.28 -3.67
N ASP A 89 13.70 2.82 -2.87
CA ASP A 89 14.69 1.84 -3.33
C ASP A 89 14.08 0.43 -3.36
N ALA A 90 13.10 0.26 -4.22
CA ALA A 90 12.39 -0.99 -4.42
C ALA A 90 11.97 -1.05 -5.88
N GLN A 91 11.63 -2.22 -6.39
CA GLN A 91 11.25 -2.40 -7.78
C GLN A 91 9.84 -2.91 -7.96
N ALA A 92 9.36 -3.79 -7.10
CA ALA A 92 8.00 -4.31 -7.18
C ALA A 92 7.16 -3.83 -6.00
N ALA A 93 5.87 -3.66 -6.20
CA ALA A 93 4.99 -3.20 -5.13
C ALA A 93 3.54 -3.64 -5.34
N LEU A 94 2.81 -3.68 -4.23
CA LEU A 94 1.37 -3.92 -4.21
C LEU A 94 0.70 -2.80 -3.43
N ALA A 95 -0.48 -2.39 -3.88
CA ALA A 95 -1.40 -1.58 -3.11
C ALA A 95 -2.68 -2.40 -2.91
N ILE A 96 -3.00 -2.72 -1.67
CA ILE A 96 -4.04 -3.68 -1.33
C ILE A 96 -5.18 -2.96 -0.62
N PRO A 97 -6.38 -2.93 -1.21
CA PRO A 97 -7.53 -2.29 -0.55
C PRO A 97 -8.05 -3.15 0.60
N VAL A 98 -8.36 -2.50 1.71
CA VAL A 98 -8.96 -3.13 2.88
C VAL A 98 -10.35 -2.56 3.05
N ARG A 99 -11.34 -3.43 3.09
CA ARG A 99 -12.74 -3.01 3.15
C ARG A 99 -13.23 -2.89 4.59
N ALA A 100 -14.14 -1.95 4.79
CA ALA A 100 -14.83 -1.79 6.05
C ALA A 100 -15.97 -2.83 6.15
N SER A 101 -16.57 -2.94 7.32
CA SER A 101 -17.68 -3.87 7.54
C SER A 101 -18.90 -3.59 6.66
N ASP A 102 -19.06 -2.35 6.20
CA ASP A 102 -20.15 -1.97 5.30
C ASP A 102 -19.84 -2.24 3.82
N GLY A 103 -18.65 -2.78 3.52
CA GLY A 103 -18.22 -3.07 2.15
C GLY A 103 -17.49 -1.94 1.47
N GLY A 104 -17.46 -0.73 2.05
CA GLY A 104 -16.71 0.40 1.52
C GLY A 104 -15.24 0.30 1.86
N LEU A 105 -14.43 1.18 1.27
CA LEU A 105 -13.01 1.19 1.55
C LEU A 105 -12.73 1.73 2.95
N ARG A 106 -11.89 1.02 3.68
CA ARG A 106 -11.40 1.44 4.99
C ARG A 106 -9.97 1.95 4.92
N ALA A 107 -9.12 1.27 4.18
CA ALA A 107 -7.70 1.57 4.12
C ALA A 107 -7.07 0.97 2.88
N VAL A 108 -5.84 1.40 2.58
CA VAL A 108 -5.00 0.74 1.56
C VAL A 108 -3.65 0.44 2.19
N VAL A 109 -3.20 -0.79 2.08
CA VAL A 109 -1.90 -1.24 2.57
C VAL A 109 -0.95 -1.34 1.37
N GLY A 110 0.20 -0.66 1.47
CA GLY A 110 1.25 -0.76 0.46
C GLY A 110 2.40 -1.62 0.98
N ILE A 111 2.93 -2.47 0.12
CA ILE A 111 4.13 -3.26 0.41
C ILE A 111 5.03 -3.25 -0.82
N ALA A 112 6.31 -3.00 -0.62
CA ALA A 112 7.30 -2.93 -1.69
C ALA A 112 8.39 -3.97 -1.47
N PHE A 113 8.96 -4.45 -2.56
CA PHE A 113 9.96 -5.52 -2.56
C PHE A 113 11.19 -5.08 -3.36
N LEU A 114 12.35 -5.59 -2.96
CA LEU A 114 13.56 -5.44 -3.77
C LEU A 114 13.47 -6.34 -5.00
N GLY A 115 13.96 -5.83 -6.13
CA GLY A 115 13.99 -6.59 -7.37
C GLY A 115 12.63 -6.69 -8.04
N GLU A 116 12.66 -7.03 -9.30
CA GLU A 116 11.45 -7.29 -10.06
C GLU A 116 10.83 -8.61 -9.59
N ARG A 117 9.51 -8.66 -9.52
CA ARG A 117 8.82 -9.92 -9.25
C ARG A 117 7.41 -9.87 -9.80
N GLU A 118 6.94 -11.05 -10.19
CA GLU A 118 5.55 -11.22 -10.57
C GLU A 118 4.79 -11.82 -9.39
N PHE A 119 3.51 -11.58 -9.34
CA PHE A 119 2.65 -12.03 -8.26
C PHE A 119 1.61 -13.00 -8.82
N ALA A 120 1.63 -14.24 -8.34
CA ALA A 120 0.61 -15.22 -8.70
C ALA A 120 -0.71 -14.86 -8.02
N ASP A 121 -1.83 -15.28 -8.61
CA ASP A 121 -3.15 -15.00 -8.05
C ASP A 121 -3.28 -15.51 -6.62
N GLU A 122 -2.69 -16.67 -6.32
CA GLU A 122 -2.71 -17.22 -4.97
C GLU A 122 -1.95 -16.36 -3.98
N GLU A 123 -0.84 -15.76 -4.41
CA GLU A 123 -0.08 -14.82 -3.57
C GLU A 123 -0.88 -13.57 -3.29
N LEU A 124 -1.52 -13.01 -4.31
CA LEU A 124 -2.34 -11.80 -4.15
C LEU A 124 -3.48 -12.06 -3.18
N ALA A 125 -4.15 -13.22 -3.30
CA ALA A 125 -5.22 -13.60 -2.39
C ALA A 125 -4.71 -13.71 -0.95
N ARG A 126 -3.51 -14.25 -0.75
CA ARG A 126 -2.89 -14.35 0.57
C ARG A 126 -2.60 -12.97 1.15
N PHE A 127 -2.01 -12.09 0.36
CA PHE A 127 -1.75 -10.72 0.79
C PHE A 127 -3.04 -10.00 1.17
N GLU A 128 -4.09 -10.19 0.38
CA GLU A 128 -5.38 -9.56 0.65
C GLU A 128 -5.99 -10.05 1.98
N ARG A 129 -5.87 -11.34 2.25
CA ARG A 129 -6.35 -11.90 3.52
C ARG A 129 -5.57 -11.35 4.71
N LEU A 130 -4.24 -11.26 4.57
CA LEU A 130 -3.39 -10.74 5.64
C LEU A 130 -3.63 -9.25 5.87
N ALA A 131 -3.80 -8.49 4.79
CA ALA A 131 -4.09 -7.06 4.91
C ALA A 131 -5.43 -6.81 5.58
N ALA A 132 -6.38 -7.69 5.40
CA ALA A 132 -7.70 -7.57 6.04
C ALA A 132 -7.64 -7.70 7.57
N GLU A 133 -6.52 -8.18 8.11
CA GLU A 133 -6.30 -8.27 9.56
C GLU A 133 -5.82 -6.95 10.17
N LEU A 134 -5.74 -5.90 9.37
CA LEU A 134 -5.31 -4.57 9.81
C LEU A 134 -6.08 -4.15 11.08
N PRO A 135 -5.39 -3.74 12.16
CA PRO A 135 -6.05 -3.32 13.41
C PRO A 135 -6.91 -2.09 13.24
N GLY A 136 -7.83 -1.93 14.14
CA GLY A 136 -8.74 -0.80 14.18
C GLY A 136 -9.96 -1.10 13.32
N GLY A 137 -10.98 -0.83 13.54
CA GLY A 137 -12.02 -1.28 12.80
C GLY A 137 -13.21 -0.81 12.43
#